data_bee1a0aded8a64a164868c84b3c44b2a
#
_entry.id   bee1a0aded8a64a164868c84b3c44b2a
#
_cell.length_a   1.000
_cell.length_b   1.000
_cell.length_c   1.000
_cell.angle_alpha   90.00
_cell.angle_beta   90.00
_cell.angle_gamma   90.00
#
_symmetry.space_group_name_H-M   'P 1'
#
loop_
_entity.id
_entity.type
_entity.pdbx_description
1 polymer ?
#
loop_
_entity_poly.entity_id
_entity_poly.type
_entity_poly.pdbx_seq_one_letter_code
_entity_poly.pdbx_strand_id
1 'polypeptide(L)'
;MAEVSEAAASPAADSEEAADMHGDILGLLLSFVLVLFFIGLSFIVVKSGRRLFGDSCPEVARKVVHIGVSNWFFIYCFVFETDIWPIVGLGFFTLANALMNVTGLLSVLMGQDSRTRNWGLVQYPVSIIIVILLKHFGLGDMAAVGCAVLAMGYGDGLASLVGKAVKSKRLGSWTKKTYAGSITMVCVTMIVVILMKVFIGGVSFTGTLVLKAALVAVFAALVEAFTPFGLDNMSVPIAIFLVMRFV
;
A
#
# COMPACT_ATOMS: atom_id res chain seq x y z
N MET A 1 -1.61 -51.92 24.71
CA MET A 1 -0.59 -50.93 24.92
C MET A 1 -0.04 -50.58 23.55
N ALA A 2 -0.49 -49.50 22.97
CA ALA A 2 0.04 -48.99 21.69
C ALA A 2 1.05 -47.90 22.05
N GLU A 3 2.32 -48.16 21.75
CA GLU A 3 3.37 -47.12 21.81
C GLU A 3 3.07 -46.06 20.76
N VAL A 4 2.79 -44.84 21.24
CA VAL A 4 2.78 -43.65 20.40
C VAL A 4 4.27 -43.34 20.15
N SER A 5 4.74 -43.70 18.94
CA SER A 5 6.05 -43.27 18.44
C SER A 5 6.00 -41.75 18.24
N GLU A 6 6.59 -41.04 19.19
CA GLU A 6 6.90 -39.62 19.08
C GLU A 6 8.00 -39.50 18.03
N ALA A 7 7.63 -39.17 16.81
CA ALA A 7 8.58 -38.90 15.74
C ALA A 7 9.38 -37.64 16.10
N ALA A 8 10.62 -37.82 16.57
CA ALA A 8 11.55 -36.72 16.82
C ALA A 8 11.73 -35.91 15.52
N ALA A 9 11.45 -34.60 15.59
CA ALA A 9 11.66 -33.68 14.49
C ALA A 9 13.15 -33.74 14.06
N SER A 10 13.39 -33.68 12.74
CA SER A 10 14.74 -33.71 12.20
C SER A 10 15.48 -32.40 12.55
N PRO A 11 16.76 -32.43 12.96
CA PRO A 11 17.54 -31.22 13.24
C PRO A 11 17.58 -30.20 12.07
N ALA A 12 17.36 -30.67 10.85
CA ALA A 12 17.25 -29.84 9.65
C ALA A 12 15.94 -29.04 9.64
N ALA A 13 14.82 -29.65 10.05
CA ALA A 13 13.53 -28.97 10.14
C ALA A 13 13.54 -27.88 11.22
N ASP A 14 14.16 -28.15 12.37
CA ASP A 14 14.30 -27.17 13.46
C ASP A 14 15.15 -25.97 13.05
N SER A 15 16.18 -26.17 12.21
CA SER A 15 17.03 -25.09 11.72
C SER A 15 16.34 -24.23 10.66
N GLU A 16 15.49 -24.82 9.81
CA GLU A 16 14.70 -24.12 8.79
C GLU A 16 13.59 -23.29 9.44
N GLU A 17 12.85 -23.86 10.38
CA GLU A 17 11.84 -23.14 11.17
C GLU A 17 12.43 -21.97 11.97
N ALA A 18 13.63 -22.15 12.53
CA ALA A 18 14.32 -21.06 13.23
C ALA A 18 14.76 -19.94 12.26
N ALA A 19 15.19 -20.28 11.05
CA ALA A 19 15.57 -19.29 10.04
C ALA A 19 14.36 -18.47 9.58
N ASP A 20 13.25 -19.14 9.28
CA ASP A 20 11.97 -18.51 8.90
C ASP A 20 11.48 -17.54 9.98
N MET A 21 11.55 -17.96 11.25
CA MET A 21 11.16 -17.11 12.37
C MET A 21 12.05 -15.86 12.51
N HIS A 22 13.35 -15.96 12.18
CA HIS A 22 14.25 -14.80 12.19
C HIS A 22 13.89 -13.79 11.10
N GLY A 23 13.57 -14.24 9.88
CA GLY A 23 13.12 -13.39 8.79
C GLY A 23 11.83 -12.65 9.14
N ASP A 24 10.86 -13.34 9.69
CA ASP A 24 9.57 -12.77 10.08
C ASP A 24 9.69 -11.74 11.22
N ILE A 25 10.50 -12.00 12.24
CA ILE A 25 10.78 -11.04 13.32
C ILE A 25 11.47 -9.80 12.77
N LEU A 26 12.48 -9.96 11.91
CA LEU A 26 13.17 -8.85 11.26
C LEU A 26 12.20 -8.04 10.41
N GLY A 27 11.32 -8.70 9.66
CA GLY A 27 10.27 -8.06 8.86
C GLY A 27 9.33 -7.20 9.69
N LEU A 28 8.89 -7.70 10.85
CA LEU A 28 8.07 -6.92 11.80
C LEU A 28 8.83 -5.70 12.34
N LEU A 29 10.09 -5.85 12.76
CA LEU A 29 10.92 -4.76 13.26
C LEU A 29 11.13 -3.68 12.18
N LEU A 30 11.49 -4.08 10.96
CA LEU A 30 11.67 -3.16 9.84
C LEU A 30 10.35 -2.45 9.47
N SER A 31 9.21 -3.15 9.56
CA SER A 31 7.89 -2.56 9.34
C SER A 31 7.60 -1.45 10.36
N PHE A 32 7.92 -1.69 11.63
CA PHE A 32 7.79 -0.69 12.70
C PHE A 32 8.68 0.53 12.45
N VAL A 33 9.96 0.30 12.14
CA VAL A 33 10.93 1.36 11.85
C VAL A 33 10.47 2.19 10.65
N LEU A 34 10.02 1.55 9.57
CA LEU A 34 9.50 2.22 8.39
C LEU A 34 8.33 3.16 8.71
N VAL A 35 7.34 2.65 9.44
CA VAL A 35 6.15 3.43 9.82
C VAL A 35 6.54 4.62 10.71
N LEU A 36 7.35 4.40 11.75
CA LEU A 36 7.82 5.46 12.64
C LEU A 36 8.64 6.52 11.90
N PHE A 37 9.50 6.10 10.97
CA PHE A 37 10.28 7.01 10.13
C PHE A 37 9.37 7.95 9.32
N PHE A 38 8.37 7.42 8.61
CA PHE A 38 7.48 8.25 7.80
C PHE A 38 6.50 9.08 8.62
N ILE A 39 6.07 8.62 9.81
CA ILE A 39 5.32 9.44 10.75
C ILE A 39 6.19 10.61 11.23
N GLY A 40 7.45 10.36 11.62
CA GLY A 40 8.40 11.40 12.00
C GLY A 40 8.65 12.41 10.88
N LEU A 41 8.84 11.93 9.64
CA LEU A 41 9.00 12.77 8.45
C LEU A 41 7.76 13.63 8.21
N SER A 42 6.57 13.05 8.33
CA SER A 42 5.31 13.79 8.19
C SER A 42 5.17 14.90 9.23
N PHE A 43 5.59 14.63 10.47
CA PHE A 43 5.61 15.64 11.53
C PHE A 43 6.57 16.81 11.20
N ILE A 44 7.74 16.51 10.64
CA ILE A 44 8.67 17.53 10.14
C ILE A 44 8.02 18.35 9.03
N VAL A 45 7.33 17.71 8.09
CA VAL A 45 6.59 18.37 7.00
C VAL A 45 5.51 19.29 7.58
N VAL A 46 4.73 18.86 8.55
CA VAL A 46 3.70 19.70 9.21
C VAL A 46 4.33 20.90 9.90
N LYS A 47 5.43 20.69 10.63
CA LYS A 47 6.06 21.75 11.42
C LYS A 47 6.81 22.78 10.57
N SER A 48 7.53 22.34 9.56
CA SER A 48 8.44 23.15 8.77
C SER A 48 7.92 23.49 7.37
N GLY A 49 6.98 22.70 6.86
CA GLY A 49 6.50 22.78 5.48
C GLY A 49 5.48 23.90 5.20
N ARG A 50 4.94 24.57 6.21
CA ARG A 50 3.95 25.64 6.00
C ARG A 50 4.43 26.77 5.10
N ARG A 51 5.74 27.07 5.12
CA ARG A 51 6.33 28.10 4.25
C ARG A 51 6.33 27.69 2.77
N LEU A 52 6.46 26.38 2.49
CA LEU A 52 6.53 25.83 1.13
C LEU A 52 5.17 25.43 0.59
N PHE A 53 4.31 24.84 1.42
CA PHE A 53 3.05 24.19 1.03
C PHE A 53 1.81 24.94 1.50
N GLY A 54 1.95 26.00 2.33
CA GLY A 54 0.81 26.79 2.84
C GLY A 54 -0.24 25.91 3.50
N ASP A 55 -1.51 26.14 3.16
CA ASP A 55 -2.67 25.40 3.67
C ASP A 55 -2.75 23.94 3.18
N SER A 56 -1.95 23.58 2.16
CA SER A 56 -1.87 22.20 1.65
C SER A 56 -0.95 21.31 2.49
N CYS A 57 -0.22 21.87 3.46
CA CYS A 57 0.77 21.16 4.26
C CYS A 57 0.24 19.87 4.93
N PRO A 58 -0.96 19.83 5.57
CA PRO A 58 -1.48 18.59 6.16
C PRO A 58 -1.74 17.49 5.14
N GLU A 59 -2.18 17.86 3.94
CA GLU A 59 -2.39 16.90 2.86
C GLU A 59 -1.07 16.33 2.33
N VAL A 60 -0.06 17.18 2.15
CA VAL A 60 1.30 16.75 1.76
C VAL A 60 1.86 15.79 2.81
N ALA A 61 1.76 16.12 4.09
CA ALA A 61 2.21 15.26 5.18
C ALA A 61 1.52 13.87 5.15
N ARG A 62 0.20 13.85 4.96
CA ARG A 62 -0.57 12.61 4.83
C ARG A 62 -0.10 11.78 3.62
N LYS A 63 0.18 12.41 2.47
CA LYS A 63 0.64 11.73 1.27
C LYS A 63 2.08 11.23 1.38
N VAL A 64 2.94 11.94 2.12
CA VAL A 64 4.29 11.47 2.46
C VAL A 64 4.22 10.14 3.22
N VAL A 65 3.36 10.04 4.24
CA VAL A 65 3.16 8.77 4.96
C VAL A 65 2.62 7.70 4.02
N HIS A 66 1.61 8.01 3.23
CA HIS A 66 0.94 7.06 2.35
C HIS A 66 1.89 6.46 1.30
N ILE A 67 2.64 7.32 0.61
CA ILE A 67 3.67 6.90 -0.36
C ILE A 67 4.80 6.15 0.36
N GLY A 68 5.26 6.68 1.48
CA GLY A 68 6.38 6.10 2.22
C GLY A 68 6.09 4.70 2.74
N VAL A 69 4.93 4.53 3.38
CA VAL A 69 4.50 3.24 3.94
C VAL A 69 4.22 2.20 2.85
N SER A 70 3.86 2.60 1.62
CA SER A 70 3.68 1.64 0.52
C SER A 70 4.97 0.85 0.20
N ASN A 71 6.15 1.40 0.51
CA ASN A 71 7.42 0.68 0.38
C ASN A 71 7.55 -0.52 1.34
N TRP A 72 6.62 -0.67 2.28
CA TRP A 72 6.48 -1.87 3.09
C TRP A 72 6.36 -3.15 2.24
N PHE A 73 5.86 -3.03 1.00
CA PHE A 73 5.86 -4.13 0.04
C PHE A 73 7.24 -4.76 -0.13
N PHE A 74 8.32 -3.99 -0.16
CA PHE A 74 9.66 -4.54 -0.32
C PHE A 74 10.12 -5.31 0.92
N ILE A 75 9.71 -4.91 2.12
CA ILE A 75 9.96 -5.69 3.33
C ILE A 75 9.20 -7.01 3.24
N TYR A 76 7.92 -6.98 2.82
CA TYR A 76 7.13 -8.17 2.62
C TYR A 76 7.73 -9.11 1.57
N CYS A 77 8.20 -8.57 0.46
CA CYS A 77 8.73 -9.35 -0.65
C CYS A 77 10.09 -10.00 -0.39
N PHE A 78 10.96 -9.35 0.41
CA PHE A 78 12.37 -9.73 0.53
C PHE A 78 12.81 -10.15 1.93
N VAL A 79 12.00 -9.93 2.95
CA VAL A 79 12.38 -10.18 4.34
C VAL A 79 11.46 -11.16 5.05
N PHE A 80 10.14 -11.03 4.83
CA PHE A 80 9.21 -11.99 5.42
C PHE A 80 9.27 -13.33 4.70
N GLU A 81 9.31 -14.41 5.46
CA GLU A 81 9.32 -15.79 4.97
C GLU A 81 7.90 -16.37 4.88
N THR A 82 6.98 -15.88 5.72
CA THR A 82 5.60 -16.36 5.76
C THR A 82 4.59 -15.25 5.45
N ASP A 83 3.35 -15.64 5.12
CA ASP A 83 2.24 -14.70 4.94
C ASP A 83 1.55 -14.33 6.26
N ILE A 84 1.77 -15.09 7.34
CA ILE A 84 1.06 -14.93 8.61
C ILE A 84 1.53 -13.67 9.34
N TRP A 85 2.83 -13.49 9.50
CA TRP A 85 3.37 -12.37 10.26
C TRP A 85 3.17 -11.00 9.60
N PRO A 86 3.26 -10.86 8.27
CA PRO A 86 2.78 -9.66 7.56
C PRO A 86 1.33 -9.32 7.88
N ILE A 87 0.42 -10.32 7.86
CA ILE A 87 -1.00 -10.12 8.20
C ILE A 87 -1.18 -9.67 9.65
N VAL A 88 -0.47 -10.33 10.59
CA VAL A 88 -0.49 -9.94 12.02
C VAL A 88 0.00 -8.50 12.21
N GLY A 89 1.13 -8.15 11.60
CA GLY A 89 1.69 -6.79 11.66
C GLY A 89 0.73 -5.73 11.09
N LEU A 90 0.16 -5.99 9.90
CA LEU A 90 -0.84 -5.11 9.29
C LEU A 90 -2.12 -5.01 10.12
N GLY A 91 -2.56 -6.12 10.74
CA GLY A 91 -3.70 -6.13 11.67
C GLY A 91 -3.47 -5.22 12.87
N PHE A 92 -2.27 -5.29 13.47
CA PHE A 92 -1.86 -4.39 14.55
C PHE A 92 -1.89 -2.91 14.09
N PHE A 93 -1.30 -2.58 12.95
CA PHE A 93 -1.33 -1.21 12.42
C PHE A 93 -2.74 -0.74 12.07
N THR A 94 -3.60 -1.63 11.56
CA THR A 94 -5.02 -1.33 11.30
C THR A 94 -5.73 -0.93 12.60
N LEU A 95 -5.57 -1.73 13.65
CA LEU A 95 -6.18 -1.47 14.96
C LEU A 95 -5.66 -0.18 15.58
N ALA A 96 -4.34 0.04 15.55
CA ALA A 96 -3.70 1.25 16.05
C ALA A 96 -4.22 2.50 15.29
N ASN A 97 -4.26 2.45 13.97
CA ASN A 97 -4.80 3.54 13.14
C ASN A 97 -6.29 3.80 13.41
N ALA A 98 -7.09 2.74 13.59
CA ALA A 98 -8.51 2.86 13.91
C ALA A 98 -8.70 3.56 15.28
N LEU A 99 -7.96 3.14 16.30
CA LEU A 99 -8.00 3.73 17.64
C LEU A 99 -7.58 5.21 17.61
N MET A 100 -6.44 5.52 16.97
CA MET A 100 -5.97 6.89 16.81
C MET A 100 -6.93 7.75 15.97
N ASN A 101 -7.63 7.16 15.00
CA ASN A 101 -8.62 7.87 14.20
C ASN A 101 -9.88 8.19 15.02
N VAL A 102 -10.38 7.26 15.81
CA VAL A 102 -11.55 7.46 16.66
C VAL A 102 -11.28 8.51 17.74
N THR A 103 -10.12 8.49 18.37
CA THR A 103 -9.70 9.48 19.38
C THR A 103 -9.37 10.85 18.79
N GLY A 104 -9.18 10.95 17.47
CA GLY A 104 -8.74 12.19 16.80
C GLY A 104 -7.23 12.44 16.86
N LEU A 105 -6.47 11.60 17.55
CA LEU A 105 -5.01 11.74 17.68
C LEU A 105 -4.32 11.69 16.32
N LEU A 106 -4.77 10.81 15.42
CA LEU A 106 -4.24 10.69 14.07
C LEU A 106 -4.34 12.01 13.28
N SER A 107 -5.47 12.70 13.38
CA SER A 107 -5.69 13.98 12.70
C SER A 107 -4.80 15.07 13.26
N VAL A 108 -4.63 15.13 14.59
CA VAL A 108 -3.72 16.08 15.25
C VAL A 108 -2.27 15.84 14.81
N LEU A 109 -1.82 14.60 14.77
CA LEU A 109 -0.46 14.24 14.28
C LEU A 109 -0.25 14.66 12.81
N MET A 110 -1.30 14.62 12.01
CA MET A 110 -1.29 15.07 10.61
C MET A 110 -1.54 16.58 10.45
N GLY A 111 -1.56 17.36 11.54
CA GLY A 111 -1.76 18.81 11.51
C GLY A 111 -3.18 19.23 11.10
N GLN A 112 -4.17 18.38 11.35
CA GLN A 112 -5.58 18.62 11.06
C GLN A 112 -6.39 18.83 12.35
N ASP A 113 -7.63 19.29 12.21
CA ASP A 113 -8.58 19.35 13.34
C ASP A 113 -8.84 17.94 13.88
N SER A 114 -8.88 17.80 15.22
CA SER A 114 -9.11 16.52 15.91
C SER A 114 -10.48 15.88 15.59
N ARG A 115 -11.41 16.64 15.02
CA ARG A 115 -12.70 16.13 14.54
C ARG A 115 -12.65 15.49 13.16
N THR A 116 -11.58 15.76 12.40
CA THR A 116 -11.39 15.16 11.08
C THR A 116 -11.11 13.66 11.23
N ARG A 117 -11.75 12.84 10.42
CA ARG A 117 -11.55 11.37 10.42
C ARG A 117 -10.90 10.94 9.11
N ASN A 118 -9.76 10.25 9.22
CA ASN A 118 -8.95 9.81 8.09
C ASN A 118 -9.04 8.29 7.92
N TRP A 119 -10.22 7.79 7.54
CA TRP A 119 -10.46 6.35 7.38
C TRP A 119 -9.57 5.69 6.32
N GLY A 120 -9.05 6.44 5.35
CA GLY A 120 -8.13 5.92 4.35
C GLY A 120 -6.88 5.26 4.92
N LEU A 121 -6.38 5.74 6.09
CA LEU A 121 -5.23 5.15 6.78
C LEU A 121 -5.57 3.82 7.49
N VAL A 122 -6.85 3.56 7.73
CA VAL A 122 -7.35 2.27 8.24
C VAL A 122 -7.63 1.32 7.07
N GLN A 123 -8.24 1.82 6.01
CA GLN A 123 -8.65 1.02 4.86
C GLN A 123 -7.47 0.46 4.07
N TYR A 124 -6.37 1.21 3.98
CA TYR A 124 -5.21 0.81 3.20
C TYR A 124 -4.55 -0.49 3.73
N PRO A 125 -4.14 -0.60 5.01
CA PRO A 125 -3.61 -1.86 5.51
C PRO A 125 -4.64 -3.01 5.46
N VAL A 126 -5.94 -2.74 5.63
CA VAL A 126 -6.97 -3.75 5.42
C VAL A 126 -6.97 -4.27 3.99
N SER A 127 -6.86 -3.39 2.99
CA SER A 127 -6.79 -3.81 1.59
C SER A 127 -5.54 -4.66 1.30
N ILE A 128 -4.41 -4.35 1.93
CA ILE A 128 -3.18 -5.14 1.80
C ILE A 128 -3.37 -6.53 2.40
N ILE A 129 -3.99 -6.65 3.59
CA ILE A 129 -4.34 -7.95 4.19
C ILE A 129 -5.18 -8.77 3.22
N ILE A 130 -6.23 -8.18 2.62
CA ILE A 130 -7.08 -8.87 1.64
C ILE A 130 -6.24 -9.34 0.44
N VAL A 131 -5.37 -8.50 -0.09
CA VAL A 131 -4.52 -8.83 -1.24
C VAL A 131 -3.54 -9.96 -0.91
N ILE A 132 -2.96 -9.98 0.30
CA ILE A 132 -2.08 -11.08 0.77
C ILE A 132 -2.89 -12.38 0.89
N LEU A 133 -4.08 -12.32 1.46
CA LEU A 133 -4.96 -13.49 1.56
C LEU A 133 -5.34 -14.02 0.17
N LEU A 134 -5.69 -13.15 -0.77
CA LEU A 134 -5.98 -13.55 -2.15
C LEU A 134 -4.77 -14.22 -2.82
N LYS A 135 -3.54 -13.69 -2.60
CA LYS A 135 -2.29 -14.32 -3.04
C LYS A 135 -2.10 -15.67 -2.39
N HIS A 136 -2.31 -15.77 -1.06
CA HIS A 136 -2.17 -17.03 -0.31
C HIS A 136 -3.10 -18.13 -0.84
N PHE A 137 -4.31 -17.78 -1.26
CA PHE A 137 -5.25 -18.70 -1.92
C PHE A 137 -4.99 -18.91 -3.42
N GLY A 138 -3.83 -18.50 -3.93
CA GLY A 138 -3.42 -18.76 -5.32
C GLY A 138 -4.13 -17.93 -6.39
N LEU A 139 -4.74 -16.78 -6.00
CA LEU A 139 -5.43 -15.91 -6.96
C LEU A 139 -4.51 -14.91 -7.66
N GLY A 140 -3.22 -14.88 -7.33
CA GLY A 140 -2.20 -14.02 -7.94
C GLY A 140 -0.82 -14.27 -7.35
N ASP A 141 0.17 -13.56 -7.87
CA ASP A 141 1.59 -13.68 -7.51
C ASP A 141 2.09 -12.49 -6.68
N MET A 142 3.35 -12.53 -6.24
CA MET A 142 3.99 -11.44 -5.49
C MET A 142 4.08 -10.14 -6.32
N ALA A 143 4.26 -10.25 -7.65
CA ALA A 143 4.26 -9.08 -8.52
C ALA A 143 2.90 -8.39 -8.54
N ALA A 144 1.79 -9.15 -8.52
CA ALA A 144 0.44 -8.61 -8.42
C ALA A 144 0.21 -7.88 -7.09
N VAL A 145 0.74 -8.41 -5.96
CA VAL A 145 0.73 -7.71 -4.67
C VAL A 145 1.48 -6.38 -4.77
N GLY A 146 2.69 -6.41 -5.35
CA GLY A 146 3.49 -5.20 -5.56
C GLY A 146 2.77 -4.16 -6.41
N CYS A 147 2.12 -4.59 -7.50
CA CYS A 147 1.30 -3.71 -8.33
C CYS A 147 0.17 -3.06 -7.53
N ALA A 148 -0.56 -3.84 -6.73
CA ALA A 148 -1.68 -3.35 -5.94
C ALA A 148 -1.23 -2.32 -4.88
N VAL A 149 -0.20 -2.66 -4.10
CA VAL A 149 0.29 -1.84 -2.99
C VAL A 149 0.98 -0.57 -3.50
N LEU A 150 1.91 -0.70 -4.44
CA LEU A 150 2.70 0.44 -4.90
C LEU A 150 1.91 1.36 -5.82
N ALA A 151 1.03 0.83 -6.68
CA ALA A 151 0.17 1.68 -7.52
C ALA A 151 -0.79 2.52 -6.67
N MET A 152 -1.36 1.96 -5.60
CA MET A 152 -2.17 2.75 -4.67
C MET A 152 -1.32 3.77 -3.91
N GLY A 153 -0.17 3.38 -3.37
CA GLY A 153 0.70 4.28 -2.63
C GLY A 153 1.23 5.44 -3.48
N TYR A 154 1.90 5.11 -4.56
CA TYR A 154 2.51 6.11 -5.44
C TYR A 154 1.49 6.76 -6.39
N GLY A 155 0.57 5.96 -6.98
CA GLY A 155 -0.41 6.44 -7.95
C GLY A 155 -1.36 7.46 -7.33
N ASP A 156 -2.16 7.08 -6.32
CA ASP A 156 -3.06 8.00 -5.62
C ASP A 156 -2.30 9.09 -4.85
N GLY A 157 -1.15 8.73 -4.26
CA GLY A 157 -0.29 9.69 -3.56
C GLY A 157 0.10 10.86 -4.46
N LEU A 158 0.74 10.57 -5.59
CA LEU A 158 1.21 11.60 -6.54
C LEU A 158 0.05 12.24 -7.30
N ALA A 159 -1.00 11.49 -7.67
CA ALA A 159 -2.20 12.02 -8.32
C ALA A 159 -2.85 13.15 -7.52
N SER A 160 -2.97 12.95 -6.20
CA SER A 160 -3.53 13.95 -5.29
C SER A 160 -2.65 15.21 -5.22
N LEU A 161 -1.32 15.05 -5.13
CA LEU A 161 -0.37 16.17 -5.05
C LEU A 161 -0.34 16.96 -6.37
N VAL A 162 -0.20 16.26 -7.50
CA VAL A 162 -0.15 16.89 -8.83
C VAL A 162 -1.48 17.58 -9.17
N GLY A 163 -2.61 16.89 -8.92
CA GLY A 163 -3.94 17.44 -9.20
C GLY A 163 -4.20 18.77 -8.47
N LYS A 164 -3.67 18.91 -7.24
CA LYS A 164 -3.76 20.17 -6.47
C LYS A 164 -2.74 21.20 -6.93
N ALA A 165 -1.50 20.80 -7.18
CA ALA A 165 -0.43 21.70 -7.57
C ALA A 165 -0.72 22.40 -8.90
N VAL A 166 -1.24 21.65 -9.89
CA VAL A 166 -1.60 22.17 -11.23
C VAL A 166 -2.96 22.89 -11.23
N LYS A 167 -3.71 22.87 -10.11
CA LYS A 167 -5.09 23.42 -10.03
C LYS A 167 -6.00 22.92 -11.16
N SER A 168 -5.85 21.65 -11.50
CA SER A 168 -6.55 21.00 -12.60
C SER A 168 -8.07 20.93 -12.37
N LYS A 169 -8.86 21.03 -13.45
CA LYS A 169 -10.31 20.86 -13.41
C LYS A 169 -10.69 19.47 -12.87
N ARG A 170 -11.84 19.39 -12.18
CA ARG A 170 -12.42 18.10 -11.75
C ARG A 170 -12.92 17.33 -12.97
N LEU A 171 -12.90 16.01 -12.89
CA LEU A 171 -13.44 15.11 -13.92
C LEU A 171 -14.95 15.29 -14.08
N GLY A 172 -15.65 15.66 -13.01
CA GLY A 172 -17.08 15.91 -13.01
C GLY A 172 -17.56 16.43 -11.65
N SER A 173 -18.85 16.75 -11.55
CA SER A 173 -19.48 17.17 -10.29
C SER A 173 -19.61 16.04 -9.26
N TRP A 174 -19.55 14.79 -9.72
CA TRP A 174 -19.74 13.57 -8.96
C TRP A 174 -18.46 13.10 -8.24
N THR A 175 -17.29 13.65 -8.58
CA THR A 175 -16.00 13.25 -7.98
C THR A 175 -15.13 14.45 -7.59
N LYS A 176 -14.26 14.26 -6.60
CA LYS A 176 -13.24 15.23 -6.23
C LYS A 176 -11.95 15.08 -7.06
N LYS A 177 -11.84 14.02 -7.87
CA LYS A 177 -10.66 13.73 -8.70
C LYS A 177 -10.56 14.70 -9.87
N THR A 178 -9.33 14.96 -10.31
CA THR A 178 -9.01 15.96 -11.35
C THR A 178 -8.37 15.30 -12.56
N TYR A 179 -8.47 15.93 -13.75
CA TYR A 179 -7.83 15.41 -14.97
C TYR A 179 -6.32 15.18 -14.79
N ALA A 180 -5.59 16.17 -14.26
CA ALA A 180 -4.14 16.01 -14.04
C ALA A 180 -3.84 14.90 -13.03
N GLY A 181 -4.64 14.78 -11.96
CA GLY A 181 -4.50 13.70 -11.00
C GLY A 181 -4.71 12.32 -11.64
N SER A 182 -5.78 12.15 -12.42
CA SER A 182 -6.06 10.85 -13.07
C SER A 182 -5.03 10.49 -14.14
N ILE A 183 -4.51 11.45 -14.88
CA ILE A 183 -3.39 11.21 -15.82
C ILE A 183 -2.15 10.76 -15.03
N THR A 184 -1.85 11.43 -13.91
CA THR A 184 -0.74 11.02 -13.03
C THR A 184 -0.95 9.60 -12.50
N MET A 185 -2.17 9.25 -12.06
CA MET A 185 -2.52 7.90 -11.62
C MET A 185 -2.24 6.87 -12.71
N VAL A 186 -2.68 7.14 -13.96
CA VAL A 186 -2.40 6.24 -15.10
C VAL A 186 -0.91 6.09 -15.35
N CYS A 187 -0.16 7.19 -15.46
CA CYS A 187 1.27 7.13 -15.74
C CYS A 187 2.04 6.37 -14.66
N VAL A 188 1.79 6.68 -13.39
CA VAL A 188 2.49 6.05 -12.27
C VAL A 188 2.11 4.58 -12.13
N THR A 189 0.83 4.24 -12.22
CA THR A 189 0.38 2.84 -12.17
C THR A 189 0.97 2.02 -13.31
N MET A 190 1.02 2.56 -14.54
CA MET A 190 1.65 1.88 -15.67
C MET A 190 3.12 1.58 -15.42
N ILE A 191 3.88 2.55 -14.90
CA ILE A 191 5.29 2.37 -14.54
C ILE A 191 5.43 1.28 -13.46
N VAL A 192 4.63 1.35 -12.40
CA VAL A 192 4.65 0.36 -11.31
C VAL A 192 4.37 -1.05 -11.85
N VAL A 193 3.34 -1.23 -12.68
CA VAL A 193 2.99 -2.53 -13.26
C VAL A 193 4.14 -3.08 -14.09
N ILE A 194 4.76 -2.27 -14.94
CA ILE A 194 5.91 -2.70 -15.76
C ILE A 194 7.07 -3.12 -14.85
N LEU A 195 7.43 -2.28 -13.86
CA LEU A 195 8.55 -2.58 -12.96
C LEU A 195 8.30 -3.85 -12.15
N MET A 196 7.10 -4.01 -11.58
CA MET A 196 6.79 -5.21 -10.78
C MET A 196 6.77 -6.48 -11.61
N LYS A 197 6.21 -6.46 -12.82
CA LYS A 197 6.21 -7.63 -13.71
C LYS A 197 7.60 -8.00 -14.20
N VAL A 198 8.44 -7.01 -14.49
CA VAL A 198 9.81 -7.28 -14.96
C VAL A 198 10.70 -7.75 -13.81
N PHE A 199 10.75 -7.02 -12.69
CA PHE A 199 11.74 -7.28 -11.62
C PHE A 199 11.31 -8.33 -10.61
N ILE A 200 10.01 -8.43 -10.33
CA ILE A 200 9.48 -9.40 -9.36
C ILE A 200 8.85 -10.60 -10.08
N GLY A 201 8.09 -10.35 -11.16
CA GLY A 201 7.43 -11.40 -11.93
C GLY A 201 8.33 -12.09 -12.94
N GLY A 202 9.55 -11.61 -13.20
CA GLY A 202 10.48 -12.20 -14.16
C GLY A 202 10.02 -12.14 -15.64
N VAL A 203 9.03 -11.28 -15.94
CA VAL A 203 8.45 -11.15 -17.29
C VAL A 203 9.36 -10.27 -18.15
N SER A 204 9.66 -10.70 -19.38
CA SER A 204 10.43 -9.90 -20.33
C SER A 204 9.71 -8.60 -20.69
N PHE A 205 10.48 -7.52 -20.83
CA PHE A 205 9.94 -6.23 -21.29
C PHE A 205 9.56 -6.31 -22.77
N THR A 206 8.26 -6.21 -23.06
CA THR A 206 7.71 -6.33 -24.43
C THR A 206 6.64 -5.24 -24.64
N GLY A 207 6.34 -4.95 -25.92
CA GLY A 207 5.24 -4.04 -26.27
C GLY A 207 3.88 -4.53 -25.75
N THR A 208 3.68 -5.86 -25.68
CA THR A 208 2.48 -6.47 -25.11
C THR A 208 2.36 -6.17 -23.60
N LEU A 209 3.47 -6.26 -22.85
CA LEU A 209 3.47 -5.88 -21.43
C LEU A 209 3.11 -4.40 -21.25
N VAL A 210 3.68 -3.52 -22.07
CA VAL A 210 3.37 -2.07 -22.01
C VAL A 210 1.89 -1.81 -22.27
N LEU A 211 1.30 -2.46 -23.28
CA LEU A 211 -0.14 -2.34 -23.58
C LEU A 211 -0.99 -2.84 -22.42
N LYS A 212 -0.70 -4.02 -21.87
CA LYS A 212 -1.42 -4.58 -20.73
C LYS A 212 -1.29 -3.68 -19.49
N ALA A 213 -0.10 -3.17 -19.20
CA ALA A 213 0.14 -2.23 -18.11
C ALA A 213 -0.67 -0.93 -18.27
N ALA A 214 -0.77 -0.41 -19.51
CA ALA A 214 -1.59 0.76 -19.81
C ALA A 214 -3.08 0.49 -19.56
N LEU A 215 -3.59 -0.68 -19.95
CA LEU A 215 -4.98 -1.08 -19.70
C LEU A 215 -5.28 -1.19 -18.20
N VAL A 216 -4.39 -1.83 -17.42
CA VAL A 216 -4.50 -1.91 -15.95
C VAL A 216 -4.50 -0.51 -15.34
N ALA A 217 -3.61 0.36 -15.80
CA ALA A 217 -3.50 1.72 -15.28
C ALA A 217 -4.75 2.57 -15.55
N VAL A 218 -5.31 2.48 -16.74
CA VAL A 218 -6.59 3.13 -17.07
C VAL A 218 -7.72 2.56 -16.22
N PHE A 219 -7.79 1.24 -16.08
CA PHE A 219 -8.78 0.58 -15.23
C PHE A 219 -8.67 1.05 -13.76
N ALA A 220 -7.46 1.10 -13.22
CA ALA A 220 -7.21 1.57 -11.85
C ALA A 220 -7.68 3.03 -11.65
N ALA A 221 -7.39 3.92 -12.62
CA ALA A 221 -7.83 5.31 -12.58
C ALA A 221 -9.38 5.44 -12.69
N LEU A 222 -10.03 4.58 -13.46
CA LEU A 222 -11.50 4.52 -13.50
C LEU A 222 -12.07 4.05 -12.16
N VAL A 223 -11.53 2.97 -11.57
CA VAL A 223 -11.96 2.50 -10.25
C VAL A 223 -11.79 3.61 -9.21
N GLU A 224 -10.64 4.30 -9.21
CA GLU A 224 -10.39 5.45 -8.33
C GLU A 224 -11.42 6.57 -8.51
N ALA A 225 -11.71 6.93 -9.76
CA ALA A 225 -12.63 8.02 -10.10
C ALA A 225 -14.09 7.72 -9.70
N PHE A 226 -14.51 6.48 -9.85
CA PHE A 226 -15.89 6.05 -9.58
C PHE A 226 -16.11 5.55 -8.15
N THR A 227 -15.05 5.32 -7.35
CA THR A 227 -15.22 4.89 -5.97
C THR A 227 -15.65 6.07 -5.07
N PRO A 228 -16.85 6.01 -4.45
CA PRO A 228 -17.34 7.07 -3.59
C PRO A 228 -16.74 6.97 -2.18
N PHE A 229 -16.98 8.02 -1.39
CA PHE A 229 -16.75 8.08 0.06
C PHE A 229 -15.30 7.83 0.53
N GLY A 230 -14.30 7.91 -0.34
CA GLY A 230 -12.89 7.66 0.02
C GLY A 230 -12.56 6.18 0.24
N LEU A 231 -13.37 5.28 -0.33
CA LEU A 231 -13.11 3.83 -0.32
C LEU A 231 -12.07 3.42 -1.37
N ASP A 232 -11.50 4.37 -2.11
CA ASP A 232 -10.46 4.16 -3.11
C ASP A 232 -9.21 3.45 -2.55
N ASN A 233 -8.85 3.72 -1.30
CA ASN A 233 -7.77 3.01 -0.60
C ASN A 233 -8.03 1.49 -0.41
N MET A 234 -9.27 1.05 -0.58
CA MET A 234 -9.63 -0.37 -0.52
C MET A 234 -9.92 -0.92 -1.92
N SER A 235 -10.75 -0.24 -2.69
CA SER A 235 -11.21 -0.74 -3.98
C SER A 235 -10.09 -0.81 -5.04
N VAL A 236 -9.20 0.19 -5.10
CA VAL A 236 -8.14 0.25 -6.10
C VAL A 236 -7.11 -0.86 -5.94
N PRO A 237 -6.52 -1.12 -4.74
CA PRO A 237 -5.57 -2.22 -4.58
C PRO A 237 -6.18 -3.58 -4.93
N ILE A 238 -7.40 -3.86 -4.46
CA ILE A 238 -8.08 -5.13 -4.72
C ILE A 238 -8.37 -5.29 -6.22
N ALA A 239 -8.86 -4.23 -6.88
CA ALA A 239 -9.15 -4.25 -8.30
C ALA A 239 -7.89 -4.47 -9.16
N ILE A 240 -6.78 -3.78 -8.83
CA ILE A 240 -5.49 -3.98 -9.51
C ILE A 240 -5.04 -5.42 -9.32
N PHE A 241 -5.00 -5.94 -8.09
CA PHE A 241 -4.58 -7.31 -7.81
C PHE A 241 -5.36 -8.32 -8.65
N LEU A 242 -6.69 -8.23 -8.67
CA LEU A 242 -7.54 -9.15 -9.40
C LEU A 242 -7.33 -9.10 -10.93
N VAL A 243 -7.12 -7.89 -11.47
CA VAL A 243 -6.92 -7.71 -12.91
C VAL A 243 -5.52 -8.13 -13.36
N MET A 244 -4.54 -8.14 -12.46
CA MET A 244 -3.18 -8.60 -12.73
C MET A 244 -3.10 -10.08 -13.14
N ARG A 245 -4.15 -10.87 -12.86
CA ARG A 245 -4.27 -12.27 -13.31
C ARG A 245 -4.27 -12.39 -14.85
N PHE A 246 -4.65 -11.34 -15.56
CA PHE A 246 -4.73 -11.31 -17.03
C PHE A 246 -3.50 -10.64 -17.69
N VAL A 247 -2.52 -10.24 -16.89
CA VAL A 247 -1.28 -9.57 -17.30
C VAL A 247 -0.07 -10.48 -17.15
#